data_4e64f4d913fd548e78fb8535331284cb
#
_entry.id   4e64f4d913fd548e78fb8535331284cb
#
_cell.length_a   1.000
_cell.length_b   1.000
_cell.length_c   1.000
_cell.angle_alpha   90.00
_cell.angle_beta   90.00
_cell.angle_gamma   90.00
#
_symmetry.space_group_name_H-M   'P 1'
#
loop_
_entity.id
_entity.type
_entity.pdbx_description
1 polymer ?
#
loop_
_entity_poly.entity_id
_entity_poly.type
_entity_poly.pdbx_seq_one_letter_code
_entity_poly.pdbx_strand_id
1 'polypeptide(L)'
;TTFAAKDLRVHSLRVYRALEDNDLPAARQAVAMLVGRETAKLDAQEVSRACVESVAENSVDGVVAPVFFAFLFGPLGAVLYKAVNTLDSMWGYTTGGYREFGRAAARLDDMVNWIPARLGGLAFLVGGKVLGYPAGRAWRIFVRDRNKHPSPNGGQAEAAMAGLLQVQLGGEGRYHGQASSRPRLGDSILPLSSEHILQANRLAGMAVLLTV
;
A
#
# COMPACT_ATOMS: atom_id res chain seq x y z
N THR A 1 8.87 -11.98 10.93
CA THR A 1 8.69 -10.90 11.91
C THR A 1 7.30 -10.29 11.79
N THR A 2 6.69 -9.92 12.93
CA THR A 2 5.36 -9.30 12.96
C THR A 2 5.37 -7.90 12.31
N PHE A 3 6.54 -7.27 12.25
CA PHE A 3 6.74 -5.93 11.69
C PHE A 3 7.59 -5.98 10.43
N ALA A 4 7.01 -5.56 9.32
CA ALA A 4 7.60 -5.69 7.99
C ALA A 4 8.29 -4.41 7.46
N ALA A 5 8.43 -3.35 8.27
CA ALA A 5 8.94 -2.04 7.80
C ALA A 5 10.32 -2.12 7.11
N LYS A 6 11.24 -2.90 7.68
CA LYS A 6 12.59 -3.06 7.10
C LYS A 6 12.53 -3.81 5.77
N ASP A 7 11.77 -4.88 5.70
CA ASP A 7 11.67 -5.72 4.49
C ASP A 7 10.99 -4.95 3.36
N LEU A 8 9.90 -4.23 3.67
CA LEU A 8 9.20 -3.36 2.72
C LEU A 8 10.15 -2.32 2.12
N ARG A 9 10.95 -1.64 2.97
CA ARG A 9 11.95 -0.67 2.54
C ARG A 9 13.04 -1.31 1.67
N VAL A 10 13.55 -2.48 2.05
CA VAL A 10 14.58 -3.18 1.28
C VAL A 10 14.08 -3.55 -0.10
N HIS A 11 12.87 -4.12 -0.19
CA HIS A 11 12.30 -4.54 -1.46
C HIS A 11 11.93 -3.34 -2.36
N SER A 12 11.34 -2.29 -1.81
CA SER A 12 11.01 -1.08 -2.59
C SER A 12 12.28 -0.35 -3.08
N LEU A 13 13.36 -0.32 -2.29
CA LEU A 13 14.63 0.23 -2.74
C LEU A 13 15.32 -0.61 -3.83
N ARG A 14 15.06 -1.92 -3.91
CA ARG A 14 15.53 -2.73 -5.04
C ARG A 14 14.82 -2.33 -6.34
N VAL A 15 13.51 -2.06 -6.28
CA VAL A 15 12.76 -1.54 -7.43
C VAL A 15 13.33 -0.20 -7.88
N TYR A 16 13.55 0.72 -6.92
CA TYR A 16 14.13 2.04 -7.19
C TYR A 16 15.47 1.92 -7.93
N ARG A 17 16.41 1.13 -7.38
CA ARG A 17 17.76 0.95 -7.99
C ARG A 17 17.69 0.39 -9.40
N ALA A 18 16.89 -0.65 -9.62
CA ALA A 18 16.73 -1.24 -10.95
C ALA A 18 16.17 -0.24 -11.98
N LEU A 19 15.26 0.65 -11.56
CA LEU A 19 14.76 1.72 -12.42
C LEU A 19 15.82 2.79 -12.72
N GLU A 20 16.64 3.19 -11.74
CA GLU A 20 17.75 4.13 -11.93
C GLU A 20 18.84 3.57 -12.86
N ASP A 21 19.08 2.25 -12.77
CA ASP A 21 20.01 1.54 -13.64
C ASP A 21 19.43 1.30 -15.06
N ASN A 22 18.19 1.77 -15.33
CA ASN A 22 17.43 1.50 -16.55
C ASN A 22 17.22 0.01 -16.86
N ASP A 23 17.29 -0.85 -15.83
CA ASP A 23 17.02 -2.28 -15.92
C ASP A 23 15.54 -2.59 -15.63
N LEU A 24 14.70 -2.35 -16.62
CA LEU A 24 13.25 -2.62 -16.50
C LEU A 24 12.92 -4.09 -16.22
N PRO A 25 13.57 -5.09 -16.81
CA PRO A 25 13.40 -6.50 -16.42
C PRO A 25 13.65 -6.75 -14.93
N ALA A 26 14.77 -6.26 -14.36
CA ALA A 26 15.07 -6.40 -12.94
C ALA A 26 14.04 -5.64 -12.08
N ALA A 27 13.62 -4.44 -12.49
CA ALA A 27 12.58 -3.66 -11.79
C ALA A 27 11.24 -4.41 -11.73
N ARG A 28 10.83 -5.07 -12.81
CA ARG A 28 9.63 -5.92 -12.87
C ARG A 28 9.71 -7.12 -11.94
N GLN A 29 10.87 -7.77 -11.87
CA GLN A 29 11.10 -8.88 -10.94
C GLN A 29 11.08 -8.40 -9.48
N ALA A 30 11.71 -7.26 -9.19
CA ALA A 30 11.75 -6.70 -7.85
C ALA A 30 10.34 -6.29 -7.37
N VAL A 31 9.53 -5.63 -8.21
CA VAL A 31 8.16 -5.24 -7.83
C VAL A 31 7.22 -6.42 -7.71
N ALA A 32 7.44 -7.52 -8.43
CA ALA A 32 6.66 -8.76 -8.29
C ALA A 32 6.75 -9.37 -6.88
N MET A 33 7.80 -9.07 -6.13
CA MET A 33 7.92 -9.48 -4.72
C MET A 33 7.05 -8.66 -3.77
N LEU A 34 6.47 -7.56 -4.23
CA LEU A 34 5.68 -6.63 -3.43
C LEU A 34 4.19 -6.67 -3.79
N VAL A 35 3.84 -7.14 -5.00
CA VAL A 35 2.46 -7.05 -5.51
C VAL A 35 1.96 -8.40 -6.04
N GLY A 36 0.66 -8.66 -5.89
CA GLY A 36 0.01 -9.88 -6.41
C GLY A 36 -0.41 -9.80 -7.88
N ARG A 37 -0.18 -8.66 -8.56
CA ARG A 37 -0.53 -8.47 -9.97
C ARG A 37 0.59 -8.91 -10.91
N GLU A 38 0.23 -9.15 -12.19
CA GLU A 38 1.21 -9.44 -13.23
C GLU A 38 2.10 -8.22 -13.51
N THR A 39 3.42 -8.43 -13.47
CA THR A 39 4.40 -7.34 -13.62
C THR A 39 5.17 -7.39 -14.94
N ALA A 40 5.09 -8.51 -15.69
CA ALA A 40 5.92 -8.78 -16.86
C ALA A 40 5.78 -7.74 -18.00
N LYS A 41 4.63 -7.06 -18.08
CA LYS A 41 4.33 -6.07 -19.15
C LYS A 41 4.31 -4.63 -18.67
N LEU A 42 4.55 -4.36 -17.38
CA LEU A 42 4.53 -3.01 -16.83
C LEU A 42 5.67 -2.17 -17.42
N ASP A 43 5.38 -0.93 -17.78
CA ASP A 43 6.43 0.05 -18.07
C ASP A 43 7.05 0.61 -16.77
N ALA A 44 8.05 1.49 -16.88
CA ALA A 44 8.77 2.03 -15.73
C ALA A 44 7.84 2.87 -14.82
N GLN A 45 6.88 3.58 -15.41
CA GLN A 45 5.91 4.37 -14.66
C GLN A 45 4.93 3.49 -13.90
N GLU A 46 4.47 2.42 -14.53
CA GLU A 46 3.57 1.43 -13.92
C GLU A 46 4.26 0.63 -12.81
N VAL A 47 5.55 0.28 -12.98
CA VAL A 47 6.37 -0.35 -11.94
C VAL A 47 6.51 0.59 -10.74
N SER A 48 6.80 1.89 -10.97
CA SER A 48 6.88 2.89 -9.91
C SER A 48 5.54 3.04 -9.17
N ARG A 49 4.42 3.10 -9.91
CA ARG A 49 3.07 3.16 -9.35
C ARG A 49 2.78 1.95 -8.47
N ALA A 50 3.06 0.74 -8.98
CA ALA A 50 2.85 -0.49 -8.24
C ALA A 50 3.65 -0.55 -6.94
N CYS A 51 4.88 -0.06 -6.97
CA CYS A 51 5.74 0.01 -5.80
C CYS A 51 5.23 1.02 -4.77
N VAL A 52 4.82 2.23 -5.20
CA VAL A 52 4.28 3.28 -4.31
C VAL A 52 2.98 2.83 -3.65
N GLU A 53 2.05 2.23 -4.41
CA GLU A 53 0.81 1.64 -3.88
C GLU A 53 1.12 0.58 -2.81
N SER A 54 2.04 -0.33 -3.11
CA SER A 54 2.44 -1.38 -2.18
C SER A 54 3.10 -0.83 -0.91
N VAL A 55 3.92 0.22 -1.01
CA VAL A 55 4.52 0.90 0.15
C VAL A 55 3.44 1.54 1.01
N ALA A 56 2.45 2.20 0.42
CA ALA A 56 1.36 2.82 1.15
C ALA A 56 0.52 1.78 1.91
N GLU A 57 0.05 0.74 1.23
CA GLU A 57 -0.80 -0.31 1.77
C GLU A 57 -0.08 -1.13 2.84
N ASN A 58 1.11 -1.68 2.51
CA ASN A 58 1.86 -2.53 3.42
C ASN A 58 2.46 -1.80 4.62
N SER A 59 2.59 -0.47 4.59
CA SER A 59 2.94 0.31 5.79
C SER A 59 1.84 0.23 6.84
N VAL A 60 0.58 0.19 6.43
CA VAL A 60 -0.55 0.02 7.33
C VAL A 60 -0.63 -1.44 7.79
N ASP A 61 -0.71 -2.38 6.86
CA ASP A 61 -0.96 -3.80 7.16
C ASP A 61 0.24 -4.51 7.79
N GLY A 62 1.45 -4.04 7.50
CA GLY A 62 2.68 -4.62 8.01
C GLY A 62 3.25 -3.95 9.25
N VAL A 63 2.76 -2.75 9.62
CA VAL A 63 3.30 -2.03 10.78
C VAL A 63 2.22 -1.38 11.61
N VAL A 64 1.44 -0.45 11.07
CA VAL A 64 0.46 0.33 11.85
C VAL A 64 -0.57 -0.58 12.53
N ALA A 65 -1.16 -1.50 11.78
CA ALA A 65 -2.17 -2.40 12.32
C ALA A 65 -1.60 -3.42 13.33
N PRO A 66 -0.47 -4.11 13.09
CA PRO A 66 0.16 -4.93 14.12
C PRO A 66 0.50 -4.16 15.40
N VAL A 67 1.01 -2.92 15.29
CA VAL A 67 1.30 -2.07 16.46
C VAL A 67 0.02 -1.72 17.21
N PHE A 68 -1.03 -1.31 16.50
CA PHE A 68 -2.34 -1.01 17.09
C PHE A 68 -2.88 -2.20 17.90
N PHE A 69 -2.85 -3.40 17.33
CA PHE A 69 -3.32 -4.61 18.03
C PHE A 69 -2.37 -5.06 19.13
N ALA A 70 -1.07 -4.83 19.01
CA ALA A 70 -0.11 -5.05 20.09
C ALA A 70 -0.37 -4.12 21.27
N PHE A 71 -0.72 -2.87 21.02
CA PHE A 71 -1.06 -1.90 22.07
C PHE A 71 -2.34 -2.29 22.82
N LEU A 72 -3.37 -2.77 22.10
CA LEU A 72 -4.66 -3.14 22.72
C LEU A 72 -4.63 -4.49 23.45
N PHE A 73 -3.95 -5.49 22.90
CA PHE A 73 -4.04 -6.89 23.29
C PHE A 73 -2.67 -7.56 23.52
N GLY A 74 -1.62 -6.76 23.58
CA GLY A 74 -0.25 -7.27 23.72
C GLY A 74 0.25 -8.04 22.49
N PRO A 75 1.35 -8.80 22.62
CA PRO A 75 1.95 -9.54 21.51
C PRO A 75 0.98 -10.53 20.83
N LEU A 76 0.05 -11.09 21.59
CA LEU A 76 -0.96 -12.01 21.07
C LEU A 76 -1.89 -11.31 20.06
N GLY A 77 -2.29 -10.05 20.35
CA GLY A 77 -3.10 -9.24 19.43
C GLY A 77 -2.40 -9.02 18.10
N ALA A 78 -1.11 -8.69 18.10
CA ALA A 78 -0.33 -8.54 16.88
C ALA A 78 -0.23 -9.85 16.07
N VAL A 79 -0.05 -10.98 16.73
CA VAL A 79 0.02 -12.29 16.06
C VAL A 79 -1.32 -12.69 15.48
N LEU A 80 -2.43 -12.50 16.19
CA LEU A 80 -3.78 -12.80 15.72
C LEU A 80 -4.15 -11.91 14.52
N TYR A 81 -3.87 -10.60 14.61
CA TYR A 81 -4.03 -9.70 13.47
C TYR A 81 -3.25 -10.20 12.26
N LYS A 82 -1.96 -10.53 12.44
CA LYS A 82 -1.12 -10.99 11.32
C LYS A 82 -1.60 -12.32 10.73
N ALA A 83 -2.17 -13.20 11.54
CA ALA A 83 -2.81 -14.43 11.03
C ALA A 83 -4.00 -14.10 10.11
N VAL A 84 -4.89 -13.19 10.51
CA VAL A 84 -6.03 -12.75 9.69
C VAL A 84 -5.55 -12.12 8.38
N ASN A 85 -4.62 -11.16 8.44
CA ASN A 85 -4.06 -10.50 7.28
C ASN A 85 -3.35 -11.47 6.33
N THR A 86 -2.67 -12.51 6.86
CA THR A 86 -2.03 -13.54 6.04
C THR A 86 -3.07 -14.44 5.36
N LEU A 87 -4.16 -14.79 6.07
CA LEU A 87 -5.25 -15.57 5.47
C LEU A 87 -5.88 -14.83 4.28
N ASP A 88 -6.13 -13.53 4.39
CA ASP A 88 -6.63 -12.73 3.26
C ASP A 88 -5.62 -12.70 2.11
N SER A 89 -4.35 -12.42 2.40
CA SER A 89 -3.29 -12.35 1.38
C SER A 89 -3.11 -13.67 0.62
N MET A 90 -3.32 -14.81 1.28
CA MET A 90 -3.16 -16.14 0.66
C MET A 90 -4.43 -16.65 -0.05
N TRP A 91 -5.61 -16.30 0.47
CA TRP A 91 -6.89 -16.91 0.05
C TRP A 91 -7.93 -15.90 -0.45
N GLY A 92 -7.77 -14.61 -0.19
CA GLY A 92 -8.74 -13.58 -0.58
C GLY A 92 -8.99 -13.48 -2.08
N TYR A 93 -8.02 -13.92 -2.90
CA TYR A 93 -8.09 -13.88 -4.38
C TYR A 93 -8.36 -15.22 -5.06
N THR A 94 -8.73 -16.26 -4.32
CA THR A 94 -8.88 -17.60 -4.92
C THR A 94 -10.08 -17.69 -5.86
N THR A 95 -9.77 -18.01 -7.11
CA THR A 95 -10.73 -18.51 -8.10
C THR A 95 -10.78 -20.02 -7.96
N GLY A 96 -11.86 -20.61 -7.43
CA GLY A 96 -11.96 -22.07 -7.29
C GLY A 96 -12.79 -22.51 -6.09
N GLY A 97 -12.64 -23.77 -5.67
CA GLY A 97 -13.45 -24.41 -4.63
C GLY A 97 -13.40 -23.79 -3.22
N TYR A 98 -12.48 -22.86 -2.96
CA TYR A 98 -12.32 -22.15 -1.69
C TYR A 98 -12.84 -20.72 -1.71
N ARG A 99 -13.65 -20.35 -2.70
CA ARG A 99 -14.15 -18.97 -2.89
C ARG A 99 -14.87 -18.40 -1.66
N GLU A 100 -15.68 -19.20 -0.98
CA GLU A 100 -16.41 -18.76 0.21
C GLU A 100 -15.47 -18.53 1.40
N PHE A 101 -14.46 -19.39 1.56
CA PHE A 101 -13.43 -19.23 2.59
C PHE A 101 -12.60 -17.95 2.35
N GLY A 102 -12.16 -17.71 1.11
CA GLY A 102 -11.43 -16.49 0.74
C GLY A 102 -12.26 -15.23 0.97
N ARG A 103 -13.57 -15.26 0.65
CA ARG A 103 -14.48 -14.16 0.94
C ARG A 103 -14.63 -13.89 2.45
N ALA A 104 -14.67 -14.93 3.27
CA ALA A 104 -14.74 -14.79 4.72
C ALA A 104 -13.42 -14.18 5.26
N ALA A 105 -12.26 -14.64 4.78
CA ALA A 105 -10.95 -14.09 5.14
C ALA A 105 -10.85 -12.61 4.78
N ALA A 106 -11.22 -12.22 3.56
CA ALA A 106 -11.21 -10.83 3.11
C ALA A 106 -12.12 -9.91 3.96
N ARG A 107 -13.33 -10.39 4.29
CA ARG A 107 -14.24 -9.63 5.16
C ARG A 107 -13.68 -9.45 6.58
N LEU A 108 -13.07 -10.49 7.13
CA LEU A 108 -12.46 -10.43 8.45
C LEU A 108 -11.28 -9.45 8.46
N ASP A 109 -10.43 -9.50 7.43
CA ASP A 109 -9.34 -8.54 7.25
C ASP A 109 -9.87 -7.10 7.11
N ASP A 110 -10.91 -6.88 6.29
CA ASP A 110 -11.55 -5.58 6.16
C ASP A 110 -12.09 -5.04 7.52
N MET A 111 -12.62 -5.91 8.36
CA MET A 111 -13.12 -5.53 9.69
C MET A 111 -11.99 -5.15 10.65
N VAL A 112 -10.94 -5.96 10.75
CA VAL A 112 -9.83 -5.70 11.68
C VAL A 112 -8.98 -4.51 11.22
N ASN A 113 -8.87 -4.27 9.92
CA ASN A 113 -8.15 -3.12 9.35
C ASN A 113 -8.95 -1.81 9.38
N TRP A 114 -10.23 -1.82 9.76
CA TRP A 114 -11.07 -0.64 9.65
C TRP A 114 -10.53 0.58 10.44
N ILE A 115 -10.12 0.40 11.68
CA ILE A 115 -9.51 1.47 12.50
C ILE A 115 -8.06 1.73 12.08
N PRO A 116 -7.16 0.70 12.00
CA PRO A 116 -5.78 0.91 11.62
C PRO A 116 -5.58 1.65 10.29
N ALA A 117 -6.37 1.34 9.28
CA ALA A 117 -6.26 2.00 7.98
C ALA A 117 -6.55 3.51 8.06
N ARG A 118 -7.52 3.91 8.86
CA ARG A 118 -7.84 5.34 9.09
C ARG A 118 -6.75 6.05 9.86
N LEU A 119 -6.22 5.41 10.90
CA LEU A 119 -5.06 5.92 11.66
C LEU A 119 -3.84 6.06 10.74
N GLY A 120 -3.55 5.05 9.92
CA GLY A 120 -2.47 5.08 8.95
C GLY A 120 -2.61 6.19 7.91
N GLY A 121 -3.80 6.36 7.33
CA GLY A 121 -4.09 7.45 6.40
C GLY A 121 -3.88 8.84 7.03
N LEU A 122 -4.33 9.03 8.27
CA LEU A 122 -4.10 10.27 9.02
C LEU A 122 -2.62 10.46 9.38
N ALA A 123 -1.93 9.40 9.79
CA ALA A 123 -0.50 9.43 10.08
C ALA A 123 0.32 9.84 8.85
N PHE A 124 -0.04 9.35 7.64
CA PHE A 124 0.57 9.82 6.39
C PHE A 124 0.38 11.33 6.19
N LEU A 125 -0.84 11.85 6.39
CA LEU A 125 -1.12 13.28 6.21
C LEU A 125 -0.37 14.16 7.21
N VAL A 126 -0.34 13.76 8.48
CA VAL A 126 0.41 14.46 9.53
C VAL A 126 1.92 14.38 9.25
N GLY A 127 2.43 13.17 8.98
CA GLY A 127 3.84 12.95 8.64
C GLY A 127 4.26 13.70 7.39
N GLY A 128 3.41 13.74 6.36
CA GLY A 128 3.63 14.51 5.16
C GLY A 128 3.72 16.01 5.43
N LYS A 129 2.87 16.55 6.32
CA LYS A 129 2.95 17.96 6.75
C LYS A 129 4.26 18.26 7.46
N VAL A 130 4.72 17.38 8.36
CA VAL A 130 5.99 17.53 9.08
C VAL A 130 7.17 17.50 8.11
N LEU A 131 7.11 16.68 7.07
CA LEU A 131 8.15 16.57 6.03
C LEU A 131 8.07 17.66 4.94
N GLY A 132 7.13 18.62 5.04
CA GLY A 132 6.98 19.73 4.10
C GLY A 132 6.21 19.42 2.81
N TYR A 133 5.50 18.29 2.75
CA TYR A 133 4.63 17.96 1.62
C TYR A 133 3.32 18.78 1.63
N PRO A 134 2.61 18.91 0.49
CA PRO A 134 1.43 19.77 0.34
C PRO A 134 0.19 19.17 1.06
N ALA A 135 0.23 19.12 2.39
CA ALA A 135 -0.77 18.46 3.23
C ALA A 135 -2.21 18.99 3.03
N GLY A 136 -2.39 20.28 2.74
CA GLY A 136 -3.72 20.85 2.48
C GLY A 136 -4.37 20.30 1.20
N ARG A 137 -3.57 20.05 0.15
CA ARG A 137 -4.03 19.38 -1.07
C ARG A 137 -4.26 17.91 -0.79
N ALA A 138 -3.31 17.26 -0.11
CA ALA A 138 -3.41 15.85 0.24
C ALA A 138 -4.67 15.55 1.05
N TRP A 139 -5.04 16.41 1.99
CA TRP A 139 -6.29 16.30 2.74
C TRP A 139 -7.53 16.33 1.85
N ARG A 140 -7.59 17.27 0.88
CA ARG A 140 -8.72 17.35 -0.07
C ARG A 140 -8.84 16.08 -0.92
N ILE A 141 -7.71 15.57 -1.43
CA ILE A 141 -7.66 14.33 -2.20
C ILE A 141 -8.06 13.14 -1.33
N PHE A 142 -7.52 13.06 -0.12
CA PHE A 142 -7.87 12.01 0.84
C PHE A 142 -9.37 11.94 1.11
N VAL A 143 -10.00 13.07 1.43
CA VAL A 143 -11.46 13.12 1.70
C VAL A 143 -12.27 12.73 0.44
N ARG A 144 -11.86 13.18 -0.74
CA ARG A 144 -12.53 12.91 -2.01
C ARG A 144 -12.40 11.44 -2.46
N ASP A 145 -11.23 10.83 -2.28
CA ASP A 145 -10.85 9.59 -2.99
C ASP A 145 -10.74 8.35 -2.10
N ARG A 146 -10.55 8.49 -0.80
CA ARG A 146 -10.31 7.35 0.13
C ARG A 146 -11.35 6.24 0.08
N ASN A 147 -12.59 6.56 -0.30
CA ASN A 147 -13.69 5.60 -0.37
C ASN A 147 -13.94 5.05 -1.79
N LYS A 148 -13.11 5.43 -2.77
CA LYS A 148 -13.24 4.92 -4.16
C LYS A 148 -12.61 3.55 -4.33
N HIS A 149 -11.67 3.17 -3.48
CA HIS A 149 -10.97 1.88 -3.57
C HIS A 149 -11.94 0.73 -3.29
N PRO A 150 -11.80 -0.44 -3.97
CA PRO A 150 -12.65 -1.62 -3.74
C PRO A 150 -12.62 -2.13 -2.30
N SER A 151 -11.44 -2.14 -1.64
CA SER A 151 -11.35 -2.36 -0.20
C SER A 151 -11.66 -1.07 0.56
N PRO A 152 -12.44 -1.11 1.65
CA PRO A 152 -12.74 0.06 2.48
C PRO A 152 -11.52 0.63 3.21
N ASN A 153 -10.39 -0.10 3.18
CA ASN A 153 -9.17 0.17 3.93
C ASN A 153 -8.01 0.64 3.04
N GLY A 154 -7.73 -0.03 1.92
CA GLY A 154 -6.60 0.29 1.03
C GLY A 154 -6.62 1.74 0.54
N GLY A 155 -7.80 2.27 0.22
CA GLY A 155 -7.96 3.65 -0.23
C GLY A 155 -7.54 4.71 0.80
N GLN A 156 -7.48 4.40 2.09
CA GLN A 156 -7.06 5.37 3.12
C GLN A 156 -5.58 5.75 2.95
N ALA A 157 -4.70 4.76 2.86
CA ALA A 157 -3.26 4.98 2.69
C ALA A 157 -2.92 5.48 1.28
N GLU A 158 -3.51 4.85 0.25
CA GLU A 158 -3.23 5.20 -1.15
C GLU A 158 -3.68 6.63 -1.50
N ALA A 159 -4.88 7.06 -1.08
CA ALA A 159 -5.34 8.43 -1.36
C ALA A 159 -4.51 9.50 -0.63
N ALA A 160 -4.09 9.22 0.62
CA ALA A 160 -3.17 10.10 1.34
C ALA A 160 -1.82 10.22 0.61
N MET A 161 -1.24 9.07 0.22
CA MET A 161 0.03 9.01 -0.51
C MET A 161 -0.07 9.72 -1.87
N ALA A 162 -1.11 9.45 -2.66
CA ALA A 162 -1.34 10.10 -3.95
C ALA A 162 -1.39 11.63 -3.83
N GLY A 163 -2.10 12.12 -2.80
CA GLY A 163 -2.22 13.55 -2.53
C GLY A 163 -0.92 14.20 -2.10
N LEU A 164 -0.14 13.55 -1.25
CA LEU A 164 1.15 14.05 -0.76
C LEU A 164 2.19 14.08 -1.88
N LEU A 165 2.26 13.04 -2.70
CA LEU A 165 3.19 12.93 -3.82
C LEU A 165 2.74 13.68 -5.07
N GLN A 166 1.50 14.18 -5.12
CA GLN A 166 0.90 14.88 -6.27
C GLN A 166 0.83 14.01 -7.53
N VAL A 167 0.66 12.71 -7.36
CA VAL A 167 0.58 11.72 -8.42
C VAL A 167 -0.78 11.03 -8.45
N GLN A 168 -1.06 10.33 -9.52
CA GLN A 168 -2.25 9.50 -9.64
C GLN A 168 -1.91 8.03 -9.46
N LEU A 169 -2.58 7.37 -8.51
CA LEU A 169 -2.51 5.93 -8.22
C LEU A 169 -3.76 5.22 -8.74
N GLY A 170 -3.78 3.88 -8.71
CA GLY A 170 -4.87 3.09 -9.27
C GLY A 170 -4.80 2.99 -10.80
N GLY A 171 -5.94 2.77 -11.44
CA GLY A 171 -6.03 2.58 -12.89
C GLY A 171 -5.97 1.11 -13.30
N GLU A 172 -5.53 0.83 -14.52
CA GLU A 172 -5.54 -0.50 -15.09
C GLU A 172 -4.43 -1.39 -14.52
N GLY A 173 -4.75 -2.65 -14.35
CA GLY A 173 -3.83 -3.71 -13.93
C GLY A 173 -4.28 -5.05 -14.47
N ARG A 174 -3.45 -6.09 -14.33
CA ARG A 174 -3.79 -7.47 -14.69
C ARG A 174 -3.56 -8.41 -13.52
N TYR A 175 -4.55 -9.25 -13.25
CA TYR A 175 -4.51 -10.29 -12.23
C TYR A 175 -4.92 -11.62 -12.86
N HIS A 176 -4.06 -12.62 -12.81
CA HIS A 176 -4.33 -13.96 -13.35
C HIS A 176 -4.86 -13.94 -14.81
N GLY A 177 -4.24 -13.12 -15.67
CA GLY A 177 -4.61 -12.99 -17.07
C GLY A 177 -5.85 -12.12 -17.34
N GLN A 178 -6.57 -11.69 -16.31
CA GLN A 178 -7.76 -10.84 -16.44
C GLN A 178 -7.42 -9.37 -16.24
N ALA A 179 -7.94 -8.51 -17.10
CA ALA A 179 -7.83 -7.06 -16.93
C ALA A 179 -8.68 -6.65 -15.71
N SER A 180 -8.10 -5.86 -14.83
CA SER A 180 -8.75 -5.27 -13.67
C SER A 180 -8.55 -3.77 -13.72
N SER A 181 -9.61 -3.00 -13.57
CA SER A 181 -9.54 -1.55 -13.47
C SER A 181 -9.87 -1.13 -12.05
N ARG A 182 -8.92 -0.47 -11.40
CA ARG A 182 -9.13 0.16 -10.09
C ARG A 182 -9.48 1.64 -10.28
N PRO A 183 -10.35 2.22 -9.46
CA PRO A 183 -10.58 3.66 -9.45
C PRO A 183 -9.26 4.42 -9.29
N ARG A 184 -9.17 5.54 -10.00
CA ARG A 184 -8.00 6.42 -9.88
C ARG A 184 -8.09 7.26 -8.62
N LEU A 185 -6.99 7.35 -7.88
CA LEU A 185 -6.84 8.09 -6.64
C LEU A 185 -5.79 9.18 -6.84
N GLY A 186 -6.10 10.40 -6.43
CA GLY A 186 -5.21 11.55 -6.66
C GLY A 186 -5.36 12.18 -8.05
N ASP A 187 -4.63 13.25 -8.23
CA ASP A 187 -4.56 14.02 -9.47
C ASP A 187 -3.19 13.83 -10.10
N SER A 188 -3.13 13.64 -11.43
CA SER A 188 -1.88 13.47 -12.16
C SER A 188 -1.22 14.83 -12.39
N ILE A 189 -0.63 15.42 -11.34
CA ILE A 189 0.07 16.70 -11.40
C ILE A 189 1.52 16.47 -11.82
N LEU A 190 2.15 15.48 -11.20
CA LEU A 190 3.50 15.04 -11.52
C LEU A 190 3.43 13.66 -12.21
N PRO A 191 4.25 13.42 -13.24
CA PRO A 191 4.40 12.08 -13.80
C PRO A 191 5.06 11.19 -12.74
N LEU A 192 4.54 9.97 -12.57
CA LEU A 192 5.16 8.99 -11.67
C LEU A 192 6.56 8.61 -12.16
N SER A 193 7.50 8.55 -11.22
CA SER A 193 8.91 8.20 -11.46
C SER A 193 9.45 7.35 -10.31
N SER A 194 10.66 6.80 -10.49
CA SER A 194 11.43 6.10 -9.45
C SER A 194 11.59 6.92 -8.16
N GLU A 195 11.77 8.23 -8.26
CA GLU A 195 11.94 9.15 -7.13
C GLU A 195 10.77 9.11 -6.14
N HIS A 196 9.55 8.90 -6.65
CA HIS A 196 8.37 8.76 -5.79
C HIS A 196 8.44 7.52 -4.88
N ILE A 197 9.23 6.50 -5.24
CA ILE A 197 9.49 5.34 -4.37
C ILE A 197 10.27 5.77 -3.12
N LEU A 198 11.29 6.62 -3.28
CA LEU A 198 12.05 7.16 -2.13
C LEU A 198 11.18 8.04 -1.25
N GLN A 199 10.38 8.89 -1.87
CA GLN A 199 9.46 9.78 -1.17
C GLN A 199 8.39 8.99 -0.41
N ALA A 200 7.83 7.95 -1.02
CA ALA A 200 6.87 7.03 -0.37
C ALA A 200 7.49 6.34 0.85
N ASN A 201 8.75 5.88 0.74
CA ASN A 201 9.46 5.28 1.87
C ASN A 201 9.71 6.27 3.02
N ARG A 202 10.02 7.54 2.71
CA ARG A 202 10.17 8.60 3.73
C ARG A 202 8.85 8.87 4.44
N LEU A 203 7.76 8.98 3.69
CA LEU A 203 6.42 9.18 4.22
C LEU A 203 5.98 7.99 5.08
N ALA A 204 6.21 6.76 4.61
CA ALA A 204 5.92 5.54 5.35
C ALA A 204 6.70 5.48 6.66
N GLY A 205 8.01 5.79 6.63
CA GLY A 205 8.84 5.84 7.83
C GLY A 205 8.34 6.87 8.85
N MET A 206 7.90 8.05 8.40
CA MET A 206 7.34 9.07 9.29
C MET A 206 5.96 8.67 9.83
N ALA A 207 5.08 8.10 9.00
CA ALA A 207 3.77 7.63 9.43
C ALA A 207 3.91 6.53 10.50
N VAL A 208 4.82 5.58 10.29
CA VAL A 208 5.15 4.54 11.28
C VAL A 208 5.66 5.14 12.59
N LEU A 209 6.59 6.11 12.53
CA LEU A 209 7.12 6.78 13.72
C LEU A 209 6.03 7.47 14.54
N LEU A 210 5.00 7.99 13.91
CA LEU A 210 3.88 8.66 14.56
C LEU A 210 2.87 7.69 15.20
N THR A 211 2.94 6.41 14.87
CA THR A 211 2.00 5.38 15.36
C THR A 211 2.62 4.43 16.39
N VAL A 212 3.91 4.51 16.60
CA VAL A 212 4.68 3.77 17.62
C VAL A 212 4.95 4.65 18.83
#